data_1249dec8c10459d431a578d1ac4d93e7
#
_entry.id   1249dec8c10459d431a578d1ac4d93e7
#
_cell.length_a   1.000
_cell.length_b   1.000
_cell.length_c   1.000
_cell.angle_alpha   90.00
_cell.angle_beta   90.00
_cell.angle_gamma   90.00
#
_symmetry.space_group_name_H-M   'P 1'
#
loop_
_entity.id
_entity.type
_entity.pdbx_description
1 polymer ?
#
loop_
_entity_poly.entity_id
_entity_poly.type
_entity_poly.pdbx_seq_one_letter_code
_entity_poly.pdbx_strand_id
1 'polypeptide(L)'
;MPELPEVQTVLDTLHAHLAQTNSTIDDYDWILTGDLSKAGFGFLCDLLSQEGIHADSRFNDCGLMIYDVSRQPVFCGGSGCACSMCVSIAEVFSQLRAGRKKRVLILATGALLSMMAIYQKDTIPCIAHAIEYQRRDDACSS
;
A
#
# COMPACT_ATOMS: atom_id res chain seq x y z
N MET A 1 3.62 20.72 -8.29
CA MET A 1 4.17 19.50 -7.67
C MET A 1 4.38 18.50 -8.79
N PRO A 2 5.46 17.71 -8.79
CA PRO A 2 5.56 16.63 -9.75
C PRO A 2 4.37 15.68 -9.51
N GLU A 3 3.57 15.47 -10.53
CA GLU A 3 2.56 14.41 -10.51
C GLU A 3 3.29 13.08 -10.44
N LEU A 4 3.06 12.32 -9.39
CA LEU A 4 3.50 10.93 -9.28
C LEU A 4 2.33 10.04 -9.67
N PRO A 5 2.26 9.59 -10.93
CA PRO A 5 1.12 8.83 -11.45
C PRO A 5 0.82 7.58 -10.62
N GLU A 6 1.86 6.99 -10.06
CA GLU A 6 1.75 5.80 -9.21
C GLU A 6 0.99 6.10 -7.91
N VAL A 7 1.27 7.24 -7.26
CA VAL A 7 0.57 7.66 -6.03
C VAL A 7 -0.90 7.95 -6.31
N GLN A 8 -1.20 8.65 -7.42
CA GLN A 8 -2.57 8.91 -7.83
C GLN A 8 -3.32 7.61 -8.12
N THR A 9 -2.68 6.67 -8.82
CA THR A 9 -3.26 5.35 -9.11
C THR A 9 -3.61 4.58 -7.83
N VAL A 10 -2.77 4.66 -6.79
CA VAL A 10 -3.04 4.07 -5.48
C VAL A 10 -4.26 4.71 -4.83
N LEU A 11 -4.34 6.04 -4.84
CA LEU A 11 -5.45 6.77 -4.24
C LEU A 11 -6.78 6.45 -4.95
N ASP A 12 -6.78 6.45 -6.27
CA ASP A 12 -7.95 6.10 -7.09
C ASP A 12 -8.40 4.65 -6.82
N THR A 13 -7.44 3.73 -6.66
CA THR A 13 -7.72 2.32 -6.34
C THR A 13 -8.31 2.18 -4.94
N LEU A 14 -7.80 2.92 -3.96
CA LEU A 14 -8.36 2.96 -2.61
C LEU A 14 -9.81 3.43 -2.65
N HIS A 15 -10.10 4.55 -3.29
CA HIS A 15 -11.46 5.08 -3.41
C HIS A 15 -12.41 4.11 -4.11
N ALA A 16 -11.97 3.52 -5.23
CA ALA A 16 -12.77 2.53 -5.96
C ALA A 16 -13.07 1.31 -5.10
N HIS A 17 -12.09 0.81 -4.35
CA HIS A 17 -12.28 -0.34 -3.46
C HIS A 17 -13.28 -0.03 -2.34
N LEU A 18 -13.11 1.10 -1.65
CA LEU A 18 -14.04 1.51 -0.57
C LEU A 18 -15.46 1.67 -1.09
N ALA A 19 -15.63 2.29 -2.25
CA ALA A 19 -16.95 2.46 -2.87
C ALA A 19 -17.59 1.12 -3.28
N GLN A 20 -16.82 0.21 -3.89
CA GLN A 20 -17.32 -1.08 -4.35
C GLN A 20 -17.68 -2.03 -3.21
N THR A 21 -16.94 -1.96 -2.10
CA THR A 21 -17.17 -2.81 -0.93
C THR A 21 -18.10 -2.16 0.10
N ASN A 22 -18.53 -0.93 -0.15
CA ASN A 22 -19.31 -0.13 0.80
C ASN A 22 -18.65 -0.09 2.19
N SER A 23 -17.33 0.07 2.20
CA SER A 23 -16.50 0.14 3.41
C SER A 23 -15.86 1.52 3.56
N THR A 24 -15.34 1.77 4.74
CA THR A 24 -14.63 2.99 5.11
C THR A 24 -13.20 2.64 5.55
N ILE A 25 -12.37 3.65 5.69
CA ILE A 25 -11.00 3.49 6.20
C ILE A 25 -11.00 2.89 7.62
N ASP A 26 -12.01 3.23 8.42
CA ASP A 26 -12.13 2.75 9.80
C ASP A 26 -12.44 1.25 9.92
N ASP A 27 -12.86 0.62 8.83
CA ASP A 27 -13.11 -0.82 8.78
C ASP A 27 -11.82 -1.64 8.71
N TYR A 28 -10.67 -1.00 8.49
CA TYR A 28 -9.38 -1.67 8.33
C TYR A 28 -8.45 -1.40 9.50
N ASP A 29 -7.78 -2.46 9.96
CA ASP A 29 -6.71 -2.36 10.96
C ASP A 29 -5.39 -1.91 10.34
N TRP A 30 -5.18 -2.24 9.06
CA TRP A 30 -4.05 -1.79 8.24
C TRP A 30 -4.48 -1.53 6.80
N ILE A 31 -3.93 -0.45 6.25
CA ILE A 31 -3.97 -0.10 4.83
C ILE A 31 -2.51 0.08 4.39
N LEU A 32 -2.00 -0.86 3.61
CA LEU A 32 -0.60 -0.92 3.21
C LEU A 32 -0.46 -0.66 1.72
N THR A 33 0.45 0.23 1.35
CA THR A 33 0.87 0.38 -0.05
C THR A 33 1.98 -0.62 -0.40
N GLY A 34 2.14 -0.93 -1.67
CA GLY A 34 3.04 -2.00 -2.11
C GLY A 34 4.51 -1.65 -1.95
N ASP A 35 4.94 -0.56 -2.57
CA ASP A 35 6.32 -0.13 -2.63
C ASP A 35 6.41 1.32 -3.17
N LEU A 36 5.76 2.25 -2.49
CA LEU A 36 5.85 3.67 -2.83
C LEU A 36 7.13 4.31 -2.29
N SER A 37 7.79 3.64 -1.36
CA SER A 37 8.93 4.15 -0.61
C SER A 37 8.61 5.38 0.25
N LYS A 38 9.61 5.93 0.92
CA LYS A 38 9.42 7.08 1.82
C LYS A 38 8.84 8.30 1.11
N ALA A 39 9.32 8.59 -0.10
CA ALA A 39 8.88 9.77 -0.84
C ALA A 39 7.43 9.61 -1.34
N GLY A 40 7.13 8.52 -2.04
CA GLY A 40 5.80 8.27 -2.58
C GLY A 40 4.73 8.11 -1.50
N PHE A 41 5.06 7.41 -0.41
CA PHE A 41 4.16 7.28 0.73
C PHE A 41 3.90 8.64 1.41
N GLY A 42 4.90 9.50 1.53
CA GLY A 42 4.72 10.87 2.02
C GLY A 42 3.74 11.66 1.16
N PHE A 43 3.88 11.61 -0.16
CA PHE A 43 2.94 12.26 -1.08
C PHE A 43 1.51 11.70 -0.96
N LEU A 44 1.36 10.38 -0.78
CA LEU A 44 0.04 9.78 -0.54
C LEU A 44 -0.59 10.35 0.74
N CYS A 45 0.16 10.45 1.83
CA CYS A 45 -0.32 11.03 3.08
C CYS A 45 -0.76 12.50 2.89
N ASP A 46 -0.03 13.28 2.10
CA ASP A 46 -0.39 14.66 1.80
C ASP A 46 -1.70 14.74 1.00
N LEU A 47 -1.89 13.88 -0.01
CA LEU A 47 -3.14 13.82 -0.78
C LEU A 47 -4.33 13.40 0.09
N LEU A 48 -4.17 12.37 0.90
CA LEU A 48 -5.21 11.94 1.85
C LEU A 48 -5.59 13.07 2.81
N SER A 49 -4.60 13.82 3.30
CA SER A 49 -4.83 14.97 4.19
C SER A 49 -5.63 16.09 3.53
N GLN A 50 -5.44 16.33 2.23
CA GLN A 50 -6.22 17.30 1.46
C GLN A 50 -7.68 16.88 1.34
N GLU A 51 -7.97 15.59 1.40
CA GLU A 51 -9.33 15.04 1.41
C GLU A 51 -9.92 14.94 2.83
N GLY A 52 -9.20 15.41 3.84
CA GLY A 52 -9.61 15.34 5.24
C GLY A 52 -9.38 13.97 5.89
N ILE A 53 -8.63 13.10 5.25
CA ILE A 53 -8.26 11.78 5.74
C ILE A 53 -6.87 11.86 6.39
N HIS A 54 -6.79 11.64 7.69
CA HIS A 54 -5.50 11.60 8.37
C HIS A 54 -4.90 10.19 8.29
N ALA A 55 -3.77 10.08 7.61
CA ALA A 55 -2.98 8.85 7.58
C ALA A 55 -2.35 8.64 8.98
N ASP A 56 -3.00 7.84 9.79
CA ASP A 56 -2.56 7.44 11.12
C ASP A 56 -1.73 6.14 11.09
N SER A 57 -1.55 5.50 12.23
CA SER A 57 -0.81 4.25 12.36
C SER A 57 -1.39 3.05 11.57
N ARG A 58 -2.58 3.19 10.99
CA ARG A 58 -3.19 2.19 10.11
C ARG A 58 -2.56 2.19 8.71
N PHE A 59 -2.01 3.33 8.29
CA PHE A 59 -1.36 3.46 6.99
C PHE A 59 0.13 3.18 7.10
N ASN A 60 0.66 2.38 6.19
CA ASN A 60 2.09 2.15 6.04
C ASN A 60 2.42 1.71 4.61
N ASP A 61 3.69 1.58 4.32
CA ASP A 61 4.20 1.12 3.02
C ASP A 61 5.04 -0.14 3.20
N CYS A 62 4.80 -1.16 2.39
CA CYS A 62 5.51 -2.43 2.50
C CYS A 62 7.03 -2.25 2.31
N GLY A 63 7.46 -1.34 1.43
CA GLY A 63 8.87 -1.00 1.25
C GLY A 63 9.50 -0.39 2.49
N LEU A 64 8.75 0.39 3.26
CA LEU A 64 9.19 0.96 4.55
C LEU A 64 9.17 -0.09 5.68
N MET A 65 8.31 -1.10 5.58
CA MET A 65 8.25 -2.18 6.57
C MET A 65 9.40 -3.18 6.44
N ILE A 66 9.95 -3.38 5.24
CA ILE A 66 11.06 -4.29 4.99
C ILE A 66 12.38 -3.69 5.49
N TYR A 67 12.55 -2.38 5.38
CA TYR A 67 13.82 -1.71 5.68
C TYR A 67 13.71 -0.80 6.89
N ASP A 68 14.72 -0.82 7.73
CA ASP A 68 14.96 0.24 8.71
C ASP A 68 15.78 1.36 8.05
N VAL A 69 15.08 2.33 7.47
CA VAL A 69 15.70 3.46 6.76
C VAL A 69 16.56 4.36 7.64
N SER A 70 16.46 4.24 8.96
CA SER A 70 17.29 4.97 9.92
C SER A 70 18.62 4.30 10.17
N ARG A 71 18.73 3.00 9.92
CA ARG A 71 19.89 2.16 10.25
C ARG A 71 20.56 1.52 9.05
N GLN A 72 19.83 1.42 7.94
CA GLN A 72 20.31 0.79 6.72
C GLN A 72 20.52 1.84 5.62
N PRO A 73 21.58 1.75 4.81
CA PRO A 73 21.86 2.70 3.74
C PRO A 73 21.01 2.41 2.48
N VAL A 74 19.69 2.43 2.63
CA VAL A 74 18.71 2.12 1.57
C VAL A 74 17.99 3.35 1.03
N PHE A 75 18.48 4.55 1.31
CA PHE A 75 17.93 5.84 0.87
C PHE A 75 16.43 5.99 1.20
N CYS A 76 15.56 5.77 0.23
CA CYS A 76 14.11 5.91 0.38
C CYS A 76 13.40 4.59 0.73
N GLY A 77 14.11 3.48 0.83
CA GLY A 77 13.50 2.14 0.95
C GLY A 77 13.08 1.60 -0.41
N GLY A 78 12.15 0.66 -0.40
CA GLY A 78 11.66 -0.02 -1.59
C GLY A 78 12.41 -1.32 -1.88
N SER A 79 11.73 -2.31 -2.45
CA SER A 79 12.31 -3.62 -2.76
C SER A 79 11.78 -4.25 -4.06
N GLY A 80 11.00 -3.50 -4.83
CA GLY A 80 10.45 -3.93 -6.10
C GLY A 80 9.23 -4.84 -5.99
N CYS A 81 8.96 -5.59 -7.06
CA CYS A 81 7.68 -6.27 -7.31
C CYS A 81 7.26 -7.35 -6.29
N ALA A 82 8.19 -7.90 -5.52
CA ALA A 82 7.88 -8.90 -4.50
C ALA A 82 7.60 -8.31 -3.11
N CYS A 83 7.75 -7.00 -2.92
CA CYS A 83 7.71 -6.34 -1.63
C CYS A 83 6.43 -6.60 -0.86
N SER A 84 5.28 -6.35 -1.47
CA SER A 84 3.98 -6.54 -0.84
C SER A 84 3.73 -8.00 -0.46
N MET A 85 4.17 -8.96 -1.26
CA MET A 85 4.04 -10.38 -0.95
C MET A 85 4.94 -10.80 0.20
N CYS A 86 6.18 -10.31 0.26
CA CYS A 86 7.09 -10.58 1.38
C CYS A 86 6.50 -10.09 2.70
N VAL A 87 5.96 -8.87 2.73
CA VAL A 87 5.30 -8.29 3.92
C VAL A 87 4.01 -9.06 4.25
N SER A 88 3.23 -9.46 3.25
CA SER A 88 2.01 -10.26 3.47
C SER A 88 2.33 -11.56 4.19
N ILE A 89 3.34 -12.29 3.71
CA ILE A 89 3.72 -13.60 4.29
C ILE A 89 4.35 -13.43 5.66
N ALA A 90 5.30 -12.52 5.80
CA ALA A 90 6.09 -12.38 7.02
C ALA A 90 5.31 -11.72 8.15
N GLU A 91 4.55 -10.69 7.86
CA GLU A 91 3.93 -9.84 8.87
C GLU A 91 2.41 -9.93 8.88
N VAL A 92 1.74 -9.68 7.74
CA VAL A 92 0.27 -9.58 7.71
C VAL A 92 -0.38 -10.89 8.16
N PHE A 93 0.03 -12.03 7.60
CA PHE A 93 -0.54 -13.32 8.00
C PHE A 93 -0.21 -13.70 9.45
N SER A 94 0.95 -13.30 9.95
CA SER A 94 1.31 -13.47 11.35
C SER A 94 0.37 -12.69 12.27
N GLN A 95 0.08 -11.43 11.94
CA GLN A 95 -0.82 -10.57 12.71
C GLN A 95 -2.27 -11.06 12.68
N LEU A 96 -2.75 -11.50 11.51
CA LEU A 96 -4.08 -12.06 11.35
C LEU A 96 -4.25 -13.37 12.13
N ARG A 97 -3.27 -14.30 12.05
CA ARG A 97 -3.30 -15.56 12.78
C ARG A 97 -3.27 -15.36 14.30
N ALA A 98 -2.48 -14.39 14.77
CA ALA A 98 -2.40 -14.07 16.19
C ALA A 98 -3.63 -13.30 16.71
N GLY A 99 -4.56 -12.89 15.82
CA GLY A 99 -5.75 -12.14 16.20
C GLY A 99 -5.48 -10.68 16.58
N ARG A 100 -4.26 -10.18 16.33
CA ARG A 100 -3.92 -8.78 16.57
C ARG A 100 -4.47 -7.83 15.51
N LYS A 101 -4.70 -8.34 14.31
CA LYS A 101 -5.38 -7.67 13.20
C LYS A 101 -6.49 -8.57 12.68
N LYS A 102 -7.56 -7.98 12.19
CA LYS A 102 -8.72 -8.69 11.63
C LYS A 102 -8.91 -8.45 10.14
N ARG A 103 -8.65 -7.21 9.70
CA ARG A 103 -8.89 -6.79 8.33
C ARG A 103 -7.77 -5.90 7.83
N VAL A 104 -7.09 -6.31 6.76
CA VAL A 104 -5.94 -5.62 6.18
C VAL A 104 -6.17 -5.44 4.70
N LEU A 105 -6.01 -4.20 4.23
CA LEU A 105 -6.05 -3.86 2.81
C LEU A 105 -4.62 -3.62 2.32
N ILE A 106 -4.25 -4.25 1.21
CA ILE A 106 -2.99 -4.00 0.52
C ILE A 106 -3.30 -3.40 -0.85
N LEU A 107 -2.71 -2.24 -1.12
CA LEU A 107 -2.75 -1.56 -2.40
C LEU A 107 -1.43 -1.86 -3.12
N ALA A 108 -1.38 -3.04 -3.76
CA ALA A 108 -0.18 -3.51 -4.44
C ALA A 108 0.05 -2.68 -5.71
N THR A 109 1.21 -2.07 -5.80
CA THR A 109 1.58 -1.15 -6.89
C THR A 109 2.52 -1.80 -7.89
N GLY A 110 2.44 -1.35 -9.12
CA GLY A 110 3.39 -1.67 -10.17
C GLY A 110 3.52 -0.51 -11.15
N ALA A 111 4.76 -0.19 -11.51
CA ALA A 111 5.08 0.78 -12.54
C ALA A 111 6.04 0.15 -13.54
N LEU A 112 5.74 0.28 -14.83
CA LEU A 112 6.61 -0.23 -15.88
C LEU A 112 7.57 0.85 -16.34
N LEU A 113 8.80 0.80 -15.85
CA LEU A 113 9.90 1.62 -16.34
C LEU A 113 10.38 1.07 -17.67
N SER A 114 10.04 1.75 -18.76
CA SER A 114 10.54 1.48 -20.10
C SER A 114 11.54 2.55 -20.53
N MET A 115 12.75 2.13 -20.92
CA MET A 115 13.72 3.07 -21.50
C MET A 115 13.17 3.78 -22.75
N MET A 116 12.34 3.09 -23.52
CA MET A 116 11.68 3.65 -24.70
C MET A 116 10.70 4.78 -24.31
N ALA A 117 9.89 4.59 -23.28
CA ALA A 117 8.98 5.63 -22.79
C ALA A 117 9.75 6.87 -22.30
N ILE A 118 10.88 6.67 -21.62
CA ILE A 118 11.74 7.77 -21.18
C ILE A 118 12.30 8.56 -22.38
N TYR A 119 12.79 7.87 -23.41
CA TYR A 119 13.29 8.53 -24.62
C TYR A 119 12.21 9.26 -25.42
N GLN A 120 10.99 8.72 -25.41
CA GLN A 120 9.84 9.32 -26.10
C GLN A 120 9.14 10.39 -25.26
N LYS A 121 9.58 10.64 -24.02
CA LYS A 121 8.92 11.52 -23.04
C LYS A 121 7.45 11.15 -22.82
N ASP A 122 7.16 9.87 -22.88
CA ASP A 122 5.84 9.32 -22.67
C ASP A 122 5.58 9.05 -21.19
N THR A 123 4.31 8.88 -20.83
CA THR A 123 3.93 8.55 -19.45
C THR A 123 4.31 7.12 -19.12
N ILE A 124 4.69 6.88 -17.85
CA ILE A 124 4.97 5.54 -17.33
C ILE A 124 3.65 4.89 -16.94
N PRO A 125 3.28 3.73 -17.54
CA PRO A 125 2.08 3.03 -17.13
C PRO A 125 2.22 2.51 -15.69
N CYS A 126 1.24 2.87 -14.87
CA CYS A 126 1.14 2.47 -13.47
C CYS A 126 -0.15 1.70 -13.25
N ILE A 127 -0.11 0.75 -12.33
CA ILE A 127 -1.27 -0.03 -11.90
C ILE A 127 -1.24 -0.21 -10.39
N ALA A 128 -2.41 -0.25 -9.77
CA ALA A 128 -2.55 -0.68 -8.40
C ALA A 128 -3.73 -1.66 -8.28
N HIS A 129 -3.53 -2.68 -7.44
CA HIS A 129 -4.55 -3.67 -7.12
C HIS A 129 -4.88 -3.64 -5.65
N ALA A 130 -6.16 -3.58 -5.29
CA ALA A 130 -6.62 -3.73 -3.92
C ALA A 130 -6.78 -5.22 -3.58
N ILE A 131 -6.08 -5.67 -2.54
CA ILE A 131 -6.16 -7.03 -2.02
C ILE A 131 -6.56 -6.94 -0.56
N GLU A 132 -7.69 -7.52 -0.19
CA GLU A 132 -8.14 -7.56 1.18
C GLU A 132 -7.87 -8.93 1.80
N TYR A 133 -7.25 -8.91 2.97
CA TYR A 133 -7.10 -10.08 3.83
C TYR A 133 -7.95 -9.89 5.07
N GLN A 134 -8.84 -10.84 5.30
CA GLN A 134 -9.71 -10.85 6.47
C GLN A 134 -9.53 -12.15 7.24
N ARG A 135 -9.37 -12.03 8.56
CA ARG A 135 -9.45 -13.18 9.44
C ARG A 135 -10.89 -13.68 9.49
N ARG A 136 -11.11 -14.96 9.19
CA ARG A 136 -12.36 -15.61 9.54
C ARG A 136 -12.36 -15.85 11.06
N ASP A 137 -13.34 -15.29 11.75
CA ASP A 137 -13.67 -15.78 13.07
C ASP A 137 -14.31 -17.16 12.81
N ASP A 138 -13.54 -18.23 12.97
CA ASP A 138 -14.09 -19.57 12.97
C ASP A 138 -15.10 -19.64 14.09
N ALA A 139 -16.36 -19.44 13.76
CA ALA A 139 -17.43 -19.97 14.56
C ALA A 139 -17.28 -21.49 14.47
N CYS A 140 -16.49 -22.04 15.36
CA CYS A 140 -16.46 -23.45 15.64
C CYS A 140 -17.84 -23.79 16.20
N SER A 141 -18.77 -24.09 15.31
CA SER A 141 -19.98 -24.80 15.69
C SER A 141 -19.66 -26.28 15.60
N SER A 142 -19.43 -26.82 16.75
CA SER A 142 -19.50 -28.22 17.11
C SER A 142 -20.56 -29.02 16.36
#